data_3ab190d4f281ac3d405ebdd21650c769
#
_entry.id   3ab190d4f281ac3d405ebdd21650c769
#
_cell.length_a   1.000
_cell.length_b   1.000
_cell.length_c   1.000
_cell.angle_alpha   90.00
_cell.angle_beta   90.00
_cell.angle_gamma   90.00
#
_symmetry.space_group_name_H-M   'P 1'
#
loop_
_entity.id
_entity.type
_entity.pdbx_description
1 polymer ?
#
loop_
_entity_poly.entity_id
_entity_poly.type
_entity_poly.pdbx_seq_one_letter_code
_entity_poly.pdbx_strand_id
1 'polypeptide(L)'
;MSPSSIEVVGQWLENLLDPEVVNSVVAPEAIYVSLNTDNPELHKIMPWAGTSRGPRAFLNNLGMMFTRWENQAFNVTTMFASDENVAVFGDFRYKSHSLGKVVSSPFSILVKVVDGKVTYLQFLEDSYATASSFRKDGSWVVQTEPGAEPFQV
;
A
#
# COMPACT_ATOMS: atom_id res chain seq x y z
N MET A 1 14.80 26.38 6.30
CA MET A 1 14.41 25.40 7.31
C MET A 1 13.90 24.15 6.63
N SER A 2 14.41 22.97 7.01
CA SER A 2 13.94 21.70 6.46
C SER A 2 12.53 21.38 6.96
N PRO A 3 11.65 20.80 6.13
CA PRO A 3 10.34 20.38 6.59
C PRO A 3 10.45 19.25 7.63
N SER A 4 9.50 19.17 8.54
CA SER A 4 9.42 18.06 9.50
C SER A 4 9.11 16.76 8.77
N SER A 5 9.38 15.61 9.42
CA SER A 5 9.07 14.31 8.83
C SER A 5 7.59 14.17 8.49
N ILE A 6 6.70 14.70 9.34
CA ILE A 6 5.26 14.63 9.11
C ILE A 6 4.81 15.50 7.93
N GLU A 7 5.46 16.65 7.74
CA GLU A 7 5.18 17.52 6.59
C GLU A 7 5.61 16.87 5.27
N VAL A 8 6.76 16.19 5.27
CA VAL A 8 7.24 15.45 4.08
C VAL A 8 6.25 14.35 3.70
N VAL A 9 5.79 13.57 4.67
CA VAL A 9 4.81 12.49 4.43
C VAL A 9 3.47 13.06 3.99
N GLY A 10 3.01 14.15 4.60
CA GLY A 10 1.78 14.84 4.19
C GLY A 10 1.85 15.31 2.75
N GLN A 11 2.98 15.91 2.35
CA GLN A 11 3.19 16.36 0.98
C GLN A 11 3.15 15.19 -0.02
N TRP A 12 3.76 14.07 0.31
CA TRP A 12 3.70 12.86 -0.51
C TRP A 12 2.26 12.34 -0.64
N LEU A 13 1.53 12.22 0.48
CA LEU A 13 0.16 11.71 0.49
C LEU A 13 -0.80 12.54 -0.37
N GLU A 14 -0.58 13.85 -0.45
CA GLU A 14 -1.40 14.75 -1.27
C GLU A 14 -1.02 14.74 -2.75
N ASN A 15 0.13 14.15 -3.12
CA ASN A 15 0.70 14.24 -4.47
C ASN A 15 1.28 12.91 -4.95
N LEU A 16 0.57 11.81 -4.70
CA LEU A 16 1.06 10.44 -4.92
C LEU A 16 1.50 10.15 -6.36
N LEU A 17 0.88 10.79 -7.33
CA LEU A 17 1.15 10.56 -8.76
C LEU A 17 1.85 11.74 -9.44
N ASP A 18 2.24 12.76 -8.70
CA ASP A 18 2.96 13.92 -9.23
C ASP A 18 4.47 13.64 -9.25
N PRO A 19 5.08 13.47 -10.45
CA PRO A 19 6.51 13.15 -10.54
C PRO A 19 7.43 14.21 -9.92
N GLU A 20 7.09 15.49 -10.05
CA GLU A 20 7.88 16.56 -9.48
C GLU A 20 7.95 16.46 -7.95
N VAL A 21 6.79 16.30 -7.32
CA VAL A 21 6.71 16.18 -5.87
C VAL A 21 7.39 14.91 -5.41
N VAL A 22 7.07 13.76 -6.01
CA VAL A 22 7.64 12.47 -5.62
C VAL A 22 9.16 12.49 -5.74
N ASN A 23 9.71 13.02 -6.82
CA ASN A 23 11.17 13.14 -6.98
C ASN A 23 11.79 14.11 -5.97
N SER A 24 11.04 15.08 -5.48
CA SER A 24 11.54 16.03 -4.48
C SER A 24 11.54 15.49 -3.06
N VAL A 25 10.58 14.60 -2.72
CA VAL A 25 10.39 14.10 -1.34
C VAL A 25 10.87 12.67 -1.12
N VAL A 26 11.17 11.91 -2.16
CA VAL A 26 11.63 10.51 -2.07
C VAL A 26 13.11 10.44 -2.41
N ALA A 27 13.89 9.78 -1.54
CA ALA A 27 15.31 9.58 -1.77
C ALA A 27 15.56 8.65 -2.97
N PRO A 28 16.69 8.82 -3.71
CA PRO A 28 17.00 7.98 -4.87
C PRO A 28 17.01 6.48 -4.60
N GLU A 29 17.43 6.09 -3.39
CA GLU A 29 17.55 4.68 -2.98
C GLU A 29 16.43 4.24 -2.01
N ALA A 30 15.35 5.01 -1.92
CA ALA A 30 14.24 4.72 -1.01
C ALA A 30 13.66 3.34 -1.28
N ILE A 31 13.34 2.62 -0.20
CA ILE A 31 12.74 1.29 -0.26
C ILE A 31 11.23 1.44 -0.11
N TYR A 32 10.49 0.82 -1.00
CA TYR A 32 9.03 0.72 -0.93
C TYR A 32 8.66 -0.75 -0.71
N VAL A 33 8.04 -1.07 0.41
CA VAL A 33 7.46 -2.38 0.69
C VAL A 33 5.95 -2.26 0.62
N SER A 34 5.35 -2.89 -0.38
CA SER A 34 3.90 -2.92 -0.54
C SER A 34 3.39 -4.30 -0.13
N LEU A 35 2.61 -4.35 0.94
CA LEU A 35 1.92 -5.52 1.50
C LEU A 35 2.84 -6.58 2.08
N ASN A 36 3.90 -6.94 1.38
CA ASN A 36 4.84 -7.98 1.78
C ASN A 36 6.19 -7.70 1.11
N THR A 37 7.27 -8.18 1.72
CA THR A 37 8.61 -8.01 1.14
C THR A 37 8.81 -8.88 -0.11
N ASP A 38 8.29 -10.12 -0.07
CA ASP A 38 8.37 -11.05 -1.19
C ASP A 38 7.28 -12.12 -1.05
N ASN A 39 6.28 -12.03 -1.90
CA ASN A 39 5.21 -13.02 -2.01
C ASN A 39 4.82 -13.15 -3.49
N PRO A 40 5.39 -14.16 -4.19
CA PRO A 40 5.18 -14.31 -5.63
C PRO A 40 3.71 -14.51 -6.03
N GLU A 41 2.91 -15.19 -5.23
CA GLU A 41 1.49 -15.39 -5.52
C GLU A 41 0.71 -14.08 -5.38
N LEU A 42 0.97 -13.33 -4.31
CA LEU A 42 0.34 -12.03 -4.12
C LEU A 42 0.74 -11.06 -5.24
N HIS A 43 2.02 -11.08 -5.64
CA HIS A 43 2.53 -10.26 -6.74
C HIS A 43 1.83 -10.55 -8.07
N LYS A 44 1.44 -11.80 -8.33
CA LYS A 44 0.66 -12.14 -9.53
C LYS A 44 -0.74 -11.53 -9.50
N ILE A 45 -1.36 -11.48 -8.32
CA ILE A 45 -2.70 -10.91 -8.15
C ILE A 45 -2.62 -9.39 -8.18
N MET A 46 -1.68 -8.83 -7.42
CA MET A 46 -1.47 -7.39 -7.26
C MET A 46 -0.01 -7.05 -7.61
N PRO A 47 0.27 -6.68 -8.87
CA PRO A 47 1.66 -6.51 -9.36
C PRO A 47 2.48 -5.44 -8.63
N TRP A 48 1.83 -4.56 -7.89
CA TRP A 48 2.51 -3.57 -7.04
C TRP A 48 3.00 -4.14 -5.70
N ALA A 49 2.58 -5.36 -5.33
CA ALA A 49 3.01 -5.99 -4.08
C ALA A 49 4.49 -6.41 -4.15
N GLY A 50 5.19 -6.30 -3.02
CA GLY A 50 6.59 -6.66 -2.90
C GLY A 50 7.48 -5.45 -2.62
N THR A 51 8.79 -5.66 -2.75
CA THR A 51 9.80 -4.64 -2.49
C THR A 51 10.28 -4.02 -3.80
N SER A 52 10.34 -2.70 -3.84
CA SER A 52 10.87 -1.93 -4.97
C SER A 52 11.64 -0.72 -4.45
N ARG A 53 12.36 -0.01 -5.34
CA ARG A 53 13.27 1.05 -4.95
C ARG A 53 13.13 2.29 -5.81
N GLY A 54 13.32 3.44 -5.16
CA GLY A 54 13.46 4.74 -5.78
C GLY A 54 12.15 5.43 -6.12
N PRO A 55 12.21 6.73 -6.45
CA PRO A 55 11.02 7.53 -6.75
C PRO A 55 10.16 6.96 -7.87
N ARG A 56 10.79 6.39 -8.89
CA ARG A 56 10.06 5.76 -10.02
C ARG A 56 9.20 4.61 -9.53
N ALA A 57 9.68 3.80 -8.57
CA ALA A 57 8.91 2.71 -8.01
C ALA A 57 7.69 3.22 -7.25
N PHE A 58 7.82 4.31 -6.50
CA PHE A 58 6.69 4.94 -5.81
C PHE A 58 5.61 5.37 -6.82
N LEU A 59 6.01 6.00 -7.91
CA LEU A 59 5.08 6.41 -8.97
C LEU A 59 4.46 5.21 -9.69
N ASN A 60 5.27 4.22 -10.08
CA ASN A 60 4.80 3.07 -10.84
C ASN A 60 3.84 2.19 -10.05
N ASN A 61 4.12 1.94 -8.78
CA ASN A 61 3.26 1.11 -7.93
C ASN A 61 1.87 1.73 -7.80
N LEU A 62 1.81 3.00 -7.51
CA LEU A 62 0.52 3.69 -7.37
C LEU A 62 -0.19 3.86 -8.71
N GLY A 63 0.58 4.10 -9.77
CA GLY A 63 0.02 4.12 -11.14
C GLY A 63 -0.63 2.79 -11.51
N MET A 64 0.04 1.67 -11.23
CA MET A 64 -0.53 0.34 -11.47
C MET A 64 -1.80 0.09 -10.64
N MET A 65 -1.80 0.48 -9.37
CA MET A 65 -2.98 0.34 -8.52
C MET A 65 -4.18 1.07 -9.11
N PHE A 66 -4.02 2.33 -9.46
CA PHE A 66 -5.14 3.16 -9.90
C PHE A 66 -5.56 2.93 -11.36
N THR A 67 -4.86 2.11 -12.11
CA THR A 67 -5.35 1.58 -13.39
C THR A 67 -6.18 0.30 -13.19
N ARG A 68 -6.09 -0.35 -12.03
CA ARG A 68 -6.80 -1.59 -11.73
C ARG A 68 -7.93 -1.41 -10.73
N TRP A 69 -7.84 -0.38 -9.90
CA TRP A 69 -8.87 0.01 -8.94
C TRP A 69 -9.35 1.44 -9.18
N GLU A 70 -10.64 1.63 -9.07
CA GLU A 70 -11.24 2.96 -8.91
C GLU A 70 -11.17 3.34 -7.44
N ASN A 71 -10.59 4.49 -7.15
CA ASN A 71 -10.56 5.02 -5.78
C ASN A 71 -11.92 5.65 -5.45
N GLN A 72 -12.66 5.06 -4.54
CA GLN A 72 -13.94 5.58 -4.06
C GLN A 72 -13.79 6.37 -2.75
N ALA A 73 -12.80 6.04 -1.93
CA ALA A 73 -12.48 6.78 -0.72
C ALA A 73 -11.07 6.40 -0.23
N PHE A 74 -10.34 7.38 0.27
CA PHE A 74 -9.06 7.18 0.95
C PHE A 74 -8.99 8.18 2.09
N ASN A 75 -9.02 7.68 3.32
CA ASN A 75 -9.10 8.51 4.51
C ASN A 75 -7.90 8.25 5.43
N VAL A 76 -7.17 9.31 5.75
CA VAL A 76 -6.17 9.29 6.82
C VAL A 76 -6.87 9.67 8.11
N THR A 77 -6.91 8.75 9.08
CA THR A 77 -7.58 8.98 10.36
C THR A 77 -6.61 9.39 11.46
N THR A 78 -5.36 8.95 11.37
CA THR A 78 -4.34 9.23 12.40
C THR A 78 -2.97 9.31 11.75
N MET A 79 -2.21 10.32 12.11
CA MET A 79 -0.82 10.45 11.68
C MET A 79 0.00 11.07 12.82
N PHE A 80 1.11 10.43 13.15
CA PHE A 80 2.03 10.95 14.18
C PHE A 80 3.46 10.55 13.84
N ALA A 81 4.40 11.26 14.43
CA ALA A 81 5.82 11.06 14.17
C ALA A 81 6.61 10.91 15.47
N SER A 82 7.65 10.10 15.41
CA SER A 82 8.67 9.99 16.45
C SER A 82 10.02 9.98 15.74
N ASP A 83 10.77 11.07 15.89
CA ASP A 83 12.05 11.31 15.20
C ASP A 83 11.92 11.15 13.68
N GLU A 84 12.61 10.17 13.10
CA GLU A 84 12.58 9.90 11.66
C GLU A 84 11.36 9.08 11.22
N ASN A 85 10.63 8.49 12.15
CA ASN A 85 9.53 7.59 11.84
C ASN A 85 8.19 8.33 11.84
N VAL A 86 7.40 8.08 10.81
CA VAL A 86 6.03 8.58 10.71
C VAL A 86 5.10 7.39 10.56
N ALA A 87 4.07 7.33 11.40
CA ALA A 87 3.01 6.34 11.32
C ALA A 87 1.75 6.98 10.76
N VAL A 88 1.14 6.33 9.79
CA VAL A 88 -0.11 6.76 9.17
C VAL A 88 -1.11 5.62 9.23
N PHE A 89 -2.31 5.92 9.71
CA PHE A 89 -3.41 4.95 9.78
C PHE A 89 -4.64 5.53 9.10
N GLY A 90 -5.40 4.66 8.48
CA GLY A 90 -6.63 5.08 7.83
C GLY A 90 -7.39 3.91 7.25
N ASP A 91 -8.24 4.23 6.30
CA ASP A 91 -9.04 3.25 5.57
C ASP A 91 -9.25 3.71 4.14
N PHE A 92 -9.58 2.76 3.27
CA PHE A 92 -9.92 3.06 1.88
C PHE A 92 -11.05 2.18 1.38
N ARG A 93 -11.65 2.61 0.29
CA ARG A 93 -12.65 1.86 -0.45
C ARG A 93 -12.33 1.94 -1.93
N TYR A 94 -12.10 0.78 -2.53
CA TYR A 94 -11.72 0.65 -3.94
C TYR A 94 -12.67 -0.30 -4.65
N LYS A 95 -12.81 -0.10 -5.96
CA LYS A 95 -13.60 -0.96 -6.83
C LYS A 95 -12.72 -1.48 -7.95
N SER A 96 -12.64 -2.81 -8.10
CA SER A 96 -11.85 -3.39 -9.18
C SER A 96 -12.50 -3.12 -10.54
N HIS A 97 -11.69 -2.62 -11.48
CA HIS A 97 -12.19 -2.34 -12.84
C HIS A 97 -12.58 -3.63 -13.57
N SER A 98 -11.82 -4.71 -13.37
CA SER A 98 -12.06 -5.96 -14.08
C SER A 98 -13.34 -6.69 -13.69
N LEU A 99 -13.72 -6.63 -12.41
CA LEU A 99 -14.83 -7.41 -11.87
C LEU A 99 -15.94 -6.56 -11.24
N GLY A 100 -15.70 -5.27 -11.04
CA GLY A 100 -16.66 -4.39 -10.38
C GLY A 100 -16.85 -4.68 -8.90
N LYS A 101 -15.94 -5.41 -8.27
CA LYS A 101 -16.01 -5.74 -6.83
C LYS A 101 -15.49 -4.58 -6.00
N VAL A 102 -16.25 -4.21 -4.99
CA VAL A 102 -15.88 -3.18 -4.02
C VAL A 102 -15.21 -3.83 -2.82
N VAL A 103 -14.09 -3.27 -2.40
CA VAL A 103 -13.37 -3.69 -1.22
C VAL A 103 -13.12 -2.50 -0.31
N SER A 104 -13.31 -2.71 0.99
CA SER A 104 -12.91 -1.76 2.03
C SER A 104 -11.84 -2.41 2.89
N SER A 105 -10.83 -1.63 3.26
CA SER A 105 -9.72 -2.12 4.07
C SER A 105 -9.19 -1.01 4.96
N PRO A 106 -8.81 -1.31 6.20
CA PRO A 106 -7.92 -0.44 6.94
C PRO A 106 -6.53 -0.48 6.30
N PHE A 107 -5.73 0.56 6.53
CA PHE A 107 -4.32 0.53 6.16
C PHE A 107 -3.46 1.13 7.26
N SER A 108 -2.19 0.75 7.24
CA SER A 108 -1.14 1.38 8.03
C SER A 108 0.10 1.58 7.17
N ILE A 109 0.77 2.71 7.38
CA ILE A 109 2.00 3.03 6.67
C ILE A 109 3.06 3.40 7.72
N LEU A 110 4.23 2.78 7.62
CA LEU A 110 5.43 3.24 8.31
C LEU A 110 6.34 3.92 7.29
N VAL A 111 6.68 5.17 7.54
CA VAL A 111 7.58 5.94 6.67
C VAL A 111 8.78 6.39 7.49
N LYS A 112 9.98 6.24 6.94
CA LYS A 112 11.20 6.83 7.50
C LYS A 112 11.63 8.01 6.64
N VAL A 113 11.86 9.13 7.30
CA VAL A 113 12.27 10.38 6.66
C VAL A 113 13.61 10.78 7.24
N VAL A 114 14.62 10.91 6.38
CA VAL A 114 15.96 11.32 6.75
C VAL A 114 16.36 12.51 5.87
N ASP A 115 16.83 13.59 6.49
CA ASP A 115 17.23 14.81 5.80
C ASP A 115 16.15 15.33 4.82
N GLY A 116 14.89 15.32 5.25
CA GLY A 116 13.76 15.81 4.46
C GLY A 116 13.32 14.90 3.32
N LYS A 117 13.81 13.66 3.27
CA LYS A 117 13.48 12.70 2.20
C LYS A 117 12.98 11.40 2.77
N VAL A 118 11.97 10.82 2.13
CA VAL A 118 11.51 9.46 2.41
C VAL A 118 12.59 8.48 2.00
N THR A 119 13.05 7.65 2.94
CA THR A 119 14.06 6.61 2.69
C THR A 119 13.50 5.20 2.76
N TYR A 120 12.35 5.04 3.41
CA TYR A 120 11.68 3.75 3.57
C TYR A 120 10.18 3.96 3.72
N LEU A 121 9.41 3.12 3.09
CA LEU A 121 7.96 3.10 3.24
C LEU A 121 7.45 1.66 3.23
N GLN A 122 6.62 1.31 4.21
CA GLN A 122 5.92 0.04 4.27
C GLN A 122 4.42 0.29 4.36
N PHE A 123 3.67 -0.21 3.38
CA PHE A 123 2.22 -0.09 3.32
C PHE A 123 1.59 -1.45 3.60
N LEU A 124 0.71 -1.52 4.59
CA LEU A 124 -0.02 -2.74 4.96
C LEU A 124 -1.52 -2.51 4.87
N GLU A 125 -2.22 -3.54 4.45
CA GLU A 125 -3.68 -3.55 4.32
C GLU A 125 -4.21 -4.96 4.57
N ASP A 126 -5.53 -5.14 4.57
CA ASP A 126 -6.16 -6.45 4.55
C ASP A 126 -6.01 -7.07 3.16
N SER A 127 -4.89 -7.74 2.91
CA SER A 127 -4.56 -8.29 1.60
C SER A 127 -5.47 -9.45 1.19
N TYR A 128 -6.08 -10.15 2.14
CA TYR A 128 -7.11 -11.14 1.81
C TYR A 128 -8.30 -10.48 1.14
N ALA A 129 -8.80 -9.40 1.72
CA ALA A 129 -9.93 -8.66 1.15
C ALA A 129 -9.56 -8.01 -0.19
N THR A 130 -8.41 -7.35 -0.26
CA THR A 130 -8.01 -6.63 -1.47
C THR A 130 -7.69 -7.57 -2.62
N ALA A 131 -7.01 -8.69 -2.37
CA ALA A 131 -6.79 -9.72 -3.38
C ALA A 131 -8.11 -10.34 -3.86
N SER A 132 -9.09 -10.51 -2.96
CA SER A 132 -10.41 -11.03 -3.31
C SER A 132 -11.18 -10.13 -4.28
N SER A 133 -10.85 -8.85 -4.36
CA SER A 133 -11.47 -7.94 -5.34
C SER A 133 -11.11 -8.30 -6.78
N PHE A 134 -10.05 -9.11 -6.98
CA PHE A 134 -9.61 -9.63 -8.28
C PHE A 134 -9.90 -11.13 -8.45
N ARG A 135 -10.52 -11.77 -7.47
CA ARG A 135 -10.88 -13.18 -7.58
C ARG A 135 -12.19 -13.33 -8.36
N LYS A 136 -12.09 -13.91 -9.54
CA LYS A 136 -13.25 -14.13 -10.41
C LYS A 136 -14.13 -15.26 -9.89
N ASP A 137 -13.50 -16.38 -9.50
CA ASP A 137 -14.19 -17.59 -9.03
C ASP A 137 -13.24 -18.45 -8.17
N GLY A 138 -13.70 -19.64 -7.80
CA GLY A 138 -12.91 -20.58 -7.00
C GLY A 138 -13.15 -20.45 -5.50
N SER A 139 -12.58 -21.40 -4.78
CA SER A 139 -12.68 -21.48 -3.31
C SER A 139 -11.40 -22.06 -2.74
N TRP A 140 -11.17 -21.80 -1.46
CA TRP A 140 -10.14 -22.46 -0.68
C TRP A 140 -10.74 -23.63 0.10
N VAL A 141 -10.00 -24.73 0.20
CA VAL A 141 -10.27 -25.76 1.18
C VAL A 141 -9.39 -25.47 2.39
N VAL A 142 -10.02 -25.22 3.52
CA VAL A 142 -9.34 -24.73 4.74
C VAL A 142 -9.50 -25.76 5.85
N GLN A 143 -8.42 -25.98 6.61
CA GLN A 143 -8.42 -26.78 7.83
C GLN A 143 -7.70 -26.00 8.93
N THR A 144 -8.49 -25.20 9.69
CA THR A 144 -7.94 -24.37 10.76
C THR A 144 -7.72 -25.18 12.02
N GLU A 145 -8.70 -26.03 12.38
CA GLU A 145 -8.60 -26.83 13.59
C GLU A 145 -7.96 -28.19 13.31
N PRO A 146 -6.92 -28.61 14.08
CA PRO A 146 -6.34 -29.95 13.92
C PRO A 146 -7.37 -31.04 14.12
N GLY A 147 -7.47 -31.98 13.17
CA GLY A 147 -8.38 -33.12 13.26
C GLY A 147 -9.85 -32.83 12.97
N ALA A 148 -10.23 -31.59 12.67
CA ALA A 148 -11.58 -31.24 12.25
C ALA A 148 -11.77 -31.50 10.75
N GLU A 149 -13.03 -31.52 10.31
CA GLU A 149 -13.35 -31.60 8.87
C GLU A 149 -12.93 -30.29 8.16
N PRO A 150 -12.30 -30.39 6.99
CA PRO A 150 -12.02 -29.22 6.17
C PRO A 150 -13.33 -28.53 5.71
N PHE A 151 -13.22 -27.24 5.44
CA PHE A 151 -14.35 -26.47 4.91
C PHE A 151 -13.90 -25.57 3.76
N GLN A 152 -14.85 -25.09 2.99
CA GLN A 152 -14.59 -24.20 1.84
C GLN A 152 -14.93 -22.74 2.15
N VAL A 153 -14.10 -21.86 1.62
CA VAL A 153 -14.30 -20.42 1.67
C VAL A 153 -14.27 -19.84 0.27
#